data_2d53e97de0a3297319e385f30f02d1d6
#
_entry.id   2d53e97de0a3297319e385f30f02d1d6
#
_cell.length_a   1.000
_cell.length_b   1.000
_cell.length_c   1.000
_cell.angle_alpha   90.00
_cell.angle_beta   90.00
_cell.angle_gamma   90.00
#
_symmetry.space_group_name_H-M   'P 1'
#
loop_
_entity.id
_entity.type
_entity.pdbx_description
1 polymer ?
#
loop_
_entity_poly.entity_id
_entity_poly.type
_entity_poly.pdbx_seq_one_letter_code
_entity_poly.pdbx_strand_id
1 'polypeptide(L)'
;MTLADLETAKAESLKEIAAAADATAVEALRVKYVGRNGSIPALIKAMKDVPKEERPAFGKAIQAWKAEVEAALQASGHLGGADEKAVAADLTLPGRWFGLGVKHPLSRVIEETARIFGRLGFTVADGPELENRFNNFTALNTPPHHPSQDRTDTFWFNDDCLLRTQTSPVQIRTMMANKPPVRVICPGRTFRRDTTDATHSANFHQIEGLYVDETATKPVSLADLKSVLAYFAKEMMGDSVTVRFRPHFFPFTEPSVEVDFSCHVCKGKGCSVCKQSGWIEVAGAGMVDPRVFQHVGWDPEKVSGYAFGFGVERIAMIKYGIPDIRWLYENDVRFLNQLG
;
A
#
# COMPACT_ATOMS: atom_id res chain seq x y z
N MET A 1 -41.41 50.65 -7.31
CA MET A 1 -41.77 49.76 -8.42
C MET A 1 -43.17 49.24 -8.17
N THR A 2 -44.10 49.47 -9.05
CA THR A 2 -45.51 49.04 -8.92
C THR A 2 -45.72 47.70 -9.67
N LEU A 3 -46.86 47.04 -9.42
CA LEU A 3 -47.26 45.83 -10.19
C LEU A 3 -47.38 46.13 -11.68
N ALA A 4 -47.81 47.33 -12.06
CA ALA A 4 -47.89 47.76 -13.46
C ALA A 4 -46.49 47.90 -14.11
N ASP A 5 -45.46 48.35 -13.38
CA ASP A 5 -44.08 48.42 -13.87
C ASP A 5 -43.52 47.04 -14.15
N LEU A 6 -43.93 46.03 -13.33
CA LEU A 6 -43.52 44.65 -13.43
C LEU A 6 -44.14 43.95 -14.66
N GLU A 7 -45.40 44.26 -14.97
CA GLU A 7 -46.06 43.74 -16.16
C GLU A 7 -45.48 44.36 -17.45
N THR A 8 -45.12 45.63 -17.41
CA THR A 8 -44.44 46.28 -18.54
C THR A 8 -43.06 45.66 -18.79
N ALA A 9 -42.23 45.46 -17.75
CA ALA A 9 -40.92 44.83 -17.89
C ALA A 9 -41.02 43.38 -18.35
N LYS A 10 -42.05 42.65 -17.94
CA LYS A 10 -42.36 41.31 -18.41
C LYS A 10 -42.64 41.31 -19.91
N ALA A 11 -43.54 42.19 -20.36
CA ALA A 11 -43.91 42.31 -21.79
C ALA A 11 -42.73 42.69 -22.69
N GLU A 12 -41.84 43.57 -22.21
CA GLU A 12 -40.59 43.93 -22.91
C GLU A 12 -39.64 42.75 -23.00
N SER A 13 -39.43 42.02 -21.93
CA SER A 13 -38.55 40.84 -21.93
C SER A 13 -38.99 39.77 -22.91
N LEU A 14 -40.32 39.48 -22.98
CA LEU A 14 -40.83 38.52 -23.95
C LEU A 14 -40.73 38.95 -25.39
N LYS A 15 -40.87 40.29 -25.65
CA LYS A 15 -40.62 40.86 -26.99
C LYS A 15 -39.15 40.76 -27.39
N GLU A 16 -38.21 41.07 -26.48
CA GLU A 16 -36.78 40.94 -26.77
C GLU A 16 -36.41 39.49 -27.09
N ILE A 17 -36.93 38.53 -26.34
CA ILE A 17 -36.68 37.11 -26.56
C ILE A 17 -37.26 36.65 -27.91
N ALA A 18 -38.47 37.09 -28.26
CA ALA A 18 -39.09 36.75 -29.54
C ALA A 18 -38.37 37.40 -30.76
N ALA A 19 -37.67 38.51 -30.56
CA ALA A 19 -36.89 39.20 -31.59
C ALA A 19 -35.45 38.70 -31.71
N ALA A 20 -35.00 37.80 -30.83
CA ALA A 20 -33.63 37.27 -30.87
C ALA A 20 -33.42 36.36 -32.09
N ALA A 21 -32.44 36.68 -32.89
CA ALA A 21 -32.21 36.03 -34.18
C ALA A 21 -31.23 34.85 -34.13
N ASP A 22 -30.43 34.72 -33.07
CA ASP A 22 -29.40 33.69 -32.94
C ASP A 22 -29.20 33.21 -31.48
N ALA A 23 -28.48 32.11 -31.32
CA ALA A 23 -28.21 31.50 -30.04
C ALA A 23 -27.42 32.41 -29.08
N THR A 24 -26.55 33.26 -29.61
CA THR A 24 -25.73 34.20 -28.84
C THR A 24 -26.61 35.29 -28.21
N ALA A 25 -27.55 35.82 -28.99
CA ALA A 25 -28.51 36.81 -28.52
C ALA A 25 -29.46 36.20 -27.45
N VAL A 26 -29.94 34.98 -27.65
CA VAL A 26 -30.77 34.25 -26.68
C VAL A 26 -30.02 33.99 -25.37
N GLU A 27 -28.76 33.58 -25.42
CA GLU A 27 -27.94 33.39 -24.23
C GLU A 27 -27.66 34.72 -23.49
N ALA A 28 -27.41 35.80 -24.23
CA ALA A 28 -27.26 37.12 -23.62
C ALA A 28 -28.53 37.56 -22.88
N LEU A 29 -29.72 37.30 -23.48
CA LEU A 29 -30.99 37.59 -22.82
C LEU A 29 -31.26 36.67 -21.61
N ARG A 30 -30.87 35.41 -21.70
CA ARG A 30 -30.90 34.49 -20.54
C ARG A 30 -30.09 35.04 -19.37
N VAL A 31 -28.87 35.48 -19.63
CA VAL A 31 -27.99 36.10 -18.61
C VAL A 31 -28.61 37.41 -18.07
N LYS A 32 -29.16 38.26 -19.00
CA LYS A 32 -29.77 39.56 -18.65
C LYS A 32 -30.97 39.39 -17.68
N TYR A 33 -31.82 38.39 -17.89
CA TYR A 33 -33.06 38.25 -17.13
C TYR A 33 -32.98 37.23 -16.03
N VAL A 34 -32.42 36.04 -16.26
CA VAL A 34 -32.42 34.88 -15.37
C VAL A 34 -31.06 34.65 -14.75
N GLY A 35 -29.98 35.19 -15.29
CA GLY A 35 -28.62 35.02 -14.75
C GLY A 35 -28.46 35.49 -13.30
N ARG A 36 -27.40 35.07 -12.65
CA ARG A 36 -27.15 35.29 -11.17
C ARG A 36 -27.27 36.76 -10.75
N ASN A 37 -26.93 37.68 -11.64
CA ASN A 37 -27.05 39.15 -11.49
C ASN A 37 -28.12 39.75 -12.41
N GLY A 38 -29.01 38.94 -12.94
CA GLY A 38 -30.07 39.38 -13.85
C GLY A 38 -31.20 40.15 -13.15
N SER A 39 -32.09 40.74 -14.00
CA SER A 39 -33.17 41.61 -13.52
C SER A 39 -34.13 40.86 -12.57
N ILE A 40 -34.48 39.61 -12.85
CA ILE A 40 -35.40 38.82 -12.01
C ILE A 40 -34.81 38.54 -10.64
N PRO A 41 -33.59 37.97 -10.47
CA PRO A 41 -32.96 37.81 -9.18
C PRO A 41 -32.75 39.13 -8.41
N ALA A 42 -32.47 40.22 -9.10
CA ALA A 42 -32.34 41.54 -8.45
C ALA A 42 -33.67 41.99 -7.84
N LEU A 43 -34.78 41.76 -8.51
CA LEU A 43 -36.13 42.06 -7.98
C LEU A 43 -36.53 41.19 -6.82
N ILE A 44 -36.13 39.90 -6.82
CA ILE A 44 -36.35 39.01 -5.67
C ILE A 44 -35.60 39.55 -4.42
N LYS A 45 -34.39 40.08 -4.59
CA LYS A 45 -33.64 40.69 -3.52
C LYS A 45 -34.29 42.01 -3.02
N ALA A 46 -34.84 42.81 -3.94
CA ALA A 46 -35.51 44.07 -3.65
C ALA A 46 -36.91 43.90 -3.01
N MET A 47 -37.45 42.68 -2.98
CA MET A 47 -38.74 42.39 -2.31
C MET A 47 -38.75 42.74 -0.81
N LYS A 48 -37.57 42.87 -0.21
CA LYS A 48 -37.44 43.31 1.20
C LYS A 48 -37.95 44.73 1.41
N ASP A 49 -37.92 45.56 0.39
CA ASP A 49 -38.29 46.99 0.46
C ASP A 49 -39.78 47.24 0.13
N VAL A 50 -40.56 46.17 -0.20
CA VAL A 50 -42.01 46.26 -0.49
C VAL A 50 -42.84 46.10 0.79
N PRO A 51 -43.93 46.83 0.97
CA PRO A 51 -44.83 46.70 2.14
C PRO A 51 -45.29 45.25 2.36
N LYS A 52 -45.39 44.83 3.62
CA LYS A 52 -45.64 43.43 3.98
C LYS A 52 -46.94 42.88 3.36
N GLU A 53 -47.94 43.74 3.17
CA GLU A 53 -49.27 43.38 2.65
C GLU A 53 -49.23 43.04 1.14
N GLU A 54 -48.34 43.68 0.38
CA GLU A 54 -48.22 43.51 -1.06
C GLU A 54 -47.17 42.44 -1.49
N ARG A 55 -46.30 42.01 -0.57
CA ARG A 55 -45.24 41.00 -0.86
C ARG A 55 -45.73 39.70 -1.48
N PRO A 56 -46.87 39.10 -1.04
CA PRO A 56 -47.33 37.85 -1.63
C PRO A 56 -47.75 38.03 -3.09
N ALA A 57 -48.42 39.13 -3.42
CA ALA A 57 -48.84 39.43 -4.79
C ALA A 57 -47.65 39.71 -5.67
N PHE A 58 -46.68 40.47 -5.20
CA PHE A 58 -45.46 40.82 -5.89
C PHE A 58 -44.56 39.58 -6.15
N GLY A 59 -44.44 38.69 -5.13
CA GLY A 59 -43.70 37.44 -5.25
C GLY A 59 -44.29 36.51 -6.29
N LYS A 60 -45.66 36.39 -6.32
CA LYS A 60 -46.35 35.58 -7.31
C LYS A 60 -46.17 36.13 -8.74
N ALA A 61 -46.20 37.46 -8.91
CA ALA A 61 -45.97 38.10 -10.21
C ALA A 61 -44.53 37.88 -10.71
N ILE A 62 -43.51 37.99 -9.87
CA ILE A 62 -42.12 37.72 -10.23
C ILE A 62 -41.91 36.24 -10.60
N GLN A 63 -42.49 35.32 -9.88
CA GLN A 63 -42.41 33.88 -10.20
C GLN A 63 -43.12 33.57 -11.55
N ALA A 64 -44.27 34.17 -11.82
CA ALA A 64 -44.92 34.03 -13.10
C ALA A 64 -44.09 34.61 -14.25
N TRP A 65 -43.49 35.78 -14.06
CA TRP A 65 -42.57 36.36 -15.04
C TRP A 65 -41.38 35.46 -15.30
N LYS A 66 -40.74 34.93 -14.25
CA LYS A 66 -39.62 34.02 -14.40
C LYS A 66 -40.00 32.79 -15.22
N ALA A 67 -41.13 32.16 -14.90
CA ALA A 67 -41.61 30.96 -15.59
C ALA A 67 -41.85 31.22 -17.09
N GLU A 68 -42.46 32.38 -17.43
CA GLU A 68 -42.76 32.75 -18.82
C GLU A 68 -41.50 33.08 -19.61
N VAL A 69 -40.51 33.78 -18.99
CA VAL A 69 -39.20 34.04 -19.62
C VAL A 69 -38.47 32.74 -19.87
N GLU A 70 -38.43 31.81 -18.89
CA GLU A 70 -37.80 30.51 -19.06
C GLU A 70 -38.48 29.69 -20.17
N ALA A 71 -39.82 29.69 -20.21
CA ALA A 71 -40.53 29.02 -21.29
C ALA A 71 -40.29 29.63 -22.68
N ALA A 72 -40.28 30.98 -22.79
CA ALA A 72 -39.97 31.66 -24.04
C ALA A 72 -38.57 31.40 -24.52
N LEU A 73 -37.58 31.38 -23.63
CA LEU A 73 -36.19 31.02 -23.94
C LEU A 73 -36.06 29.57 -24.43
N GLN A 74 -36.79 28.65 -23.83
CA GLN A 74 -36.84 27.25 -24.28
C GLN A 74 -37.54 27.10 -25.64
N ALA A 75 -38.64 27.81 -25.84
CA ALA A 75 -39.41 27.77 -27.09
C ALA A 75 -38.66 28.37 -28.27
N SER A 76 -37.67 29.26 -28.05
CA SER A 76 -36.85 29.84 -29.11
C SER A 76 -36.01 28.81 -29.88
N GLY A 77 -35.89 27.60 -29.34
CA GLY A 77 -35.12 26.49 -29.94
C GLY A 77 -33.60 26.69 -29.99
N HIS A 78 -33.11 27.84 -29.48
CA HIS A 78 -31.69 28.16 -29.41
C HIS A 78 -31.03 27.85 -28.07
N LEU A 79 -31.80 27.55 -27.03
CA LEU A 79 -31.36 27.04 -25.77
C LEU A 79 -31.46 25.50 -25.77
N GLY A 80 -30.41 24.86 -26.18
CA GLY A 80 -30.43 23.37 -26.17
C GLY A 80 -29.64 22.79 -27.32
N GLY A 81 -28.70 23.51 -27.78
CA GLY A 81 -27.74 23.06 -28.78
C GLY A 81 -26.41 23.78 -28.59
N ALA A 82 -25.75 23.67 -27.42
CA ALA A 82 -24.36 23.40 -27.57
C ALA A 82 -24.34 22.03 -28.24
N ASP A 83 -24.23 22.00 -29.55
CA ASP A 83 -23.56 20.91 -30.21
C ASP A 83 -22.25 20.79 -29.45
N GLU A 84 -22.21 19.89 -28.45
CA GLU A 84 -20.98 19.17 -28.19
C GLU A 84 -20.63 18.68 -29.60
N LYS A 85 -19.78 19.41 -30.31
CA LYS A 85 -19.09 18.88 -31.47
C LYS A 85 -18.52 17.58 -30.91
N ALA A 86 -19.25 16.49 -31.17
CA ALA A 86 -18.77 15.16 -30.86
C ALA A 86 -17.39 15.18 -31.50
N VAL A 87 -16.36 15.27 -30.70
CA VAL A 87 -14.97 15.23 -31.16
C VAL A 87 -14.92 13.91 -31.88
N ALA A 88 -15.04 14.00 -33.22
CA ALA A 88 -15.07 12.82 -34.06
C ALA A 88 -13.77 12.09 -33.73
N ALA A 89 -13.90 10.98 -33.01
CA ALA A 89 -12.74 10.22 -32.61
C ALA A 89 -12.01 9.84 -33.88
N ASP A 90 -10.77 10.25 -34.03
CA ASP A 90 -9.96 9.87 -35.16
C ASP A 90 -9.66 8.36 -35.04
N LEU A 91 -10.41 7.58 -35.81
CA LEU A 91 -10.30 6.12 -35.81
C LEU A 91 -8.98 5.61 -36.43
N THR A 92 -8.16 6.50 -37.00
CA THR A 92 -6.82 6.13 -37.50
C THR A 92 -5.77 6.15 -36.40
N LEU A 93 -6.07 6.81 -35.25
CA LEU A 93 -5.21 6.77 -34.08
C LEU A 93 -5.25 5.38 -33.44
N PRO A 94 -4.11 4.86 -32.95
CA PRO A 94 -4.12 3.62 -32.21
C PRO A 94 -5.04 3.74 -31.00
N GLY A 95 -5.85 2.71 -30.75
CA GLY A 95 -6.71 2.63 -29.58
C GLY A 95 -5.91 2.77 -28.27
N ARG A 96 -6.60 3.05 -27.16
CA ARG A 96 -5.94 3.07 -25.85
C ARG A 96 -5.32 1.69 -25.58
N TRP A 97 -4.01 1.66 -25.46
CA TRP A 97 -3.31 0.48 -25.03
C TRP A 97 -3.66 0.20 -23.56
N PHE A 98 -4.37 -0.89 -23.31
CA PHE A 98 -4.49 -1.42 -21.97
C PHE A 98 -3.18 -2.15 -21.69
N GLY A 99 -2.25 -1.47 -21.03
CA GLY A 99 -0.97 -2.09 -20.63
C GLY A 99 -1.20 -3.38 -19.87
N LEU A 100 -0.31 -4.35 -20.05
CA LEU A 100 -0.30 -5.53 -19.21
C LEU A 100 -0.11 -5.07 -17.76
N GLY A 101 -0.83 -5.70 -16.83
CA GLY A 101 -0.63 -5.44 -15.40
C GLY A 101 0.80 -5.78 -14.98
N VAL A 102 1.32 -5.07 -14.00
CA VAL A 102 2.66 -5.31 -13.46
C VAL A 102 2.56 -6.10 -12.16
N LYS A 103 3.54 -6.98 -11.95
CA LYS A 103 3.65 -7.75 -10.72
C LYS A 103 4.08 -6.82 -9.58
N HIS A 104 3.40 -6.91 -8.44
CA HIS A 104 3.73 -6.11 -7.25
C HIS A 104 5.18 -6.35 -6.81
N PRO A 105 5.95 -5.32 -6.38
CA PRO A 105 7.36 -5.46 -5.99
C PRO A 105 7.61 -6.54 -4.93
N LEU A 106 6.74 -6.65 -3.92
CA LEU A 106 6.85 -7.68 -2.89
C LEU A 106 6.73 -9.08 -3.47
N SER A 107 5.75 -9.32 -4.37
CA SER A 107 5.60 -10.60 -5.04
C SER A 107 6.83 -10.98 -5.87
N ARG A 108 7.42 -9.99 -6.57
CA ARG A 108 8.67 -10.20 -7.33
C ARG A 108 9.83 -10.60 -6.42
N VAL A 109 9.99 -9.92 -5.28
CA VAL A 109 11.05 -10.26 -4.31
C VAL A 109 10.84 -11.65 -3.72
N ILE A 110 9.60 -12.00 -3.34
CA ILE A 110 9.28 -13.33 -2.80
C ILE A 110 9.59 -14.43 -3.83
N GLU A 111 9.16 -14.27 -5.07
CA GLU A 111 9.41 -15.25 -6.13
C GLU A 111 10.90 -15.38 -6.47
N GLU A 112 11.60 -14.25 -6.55
CA GLU A 112 13.04 -14.25 -6.80
C GLU A 112 13.81 -14.91 -5.66
N THR A 113 13.43 -14.63 -4.42
CA THR A 113 13.99 -15.29 -3.24
C THR A 113 13.76 -16.80 -3.29
N ALA A 114 12.52 -17.22 -3.57
CA ALA A 114 12.19 -18.65 -3.70
C ALA A 114 13.02 -19.33 -4.82
N ARG A 115 13.24 -18.64 -5.93
CA ARG A 115 14.08 -19.14 -7.02
C ARG A 115 15.56 -19.26 -6.61
N ILE A 116 16.10 -18.27 -5.89
CA ILE A 116 17.49 -18.28 -5.42
C ILE A 116 17.71 -19.44 -4.45
N PHE A 117 16.88 -19.53 -3.39
CA PHE A 117 17.00 -20.60 -2.40
C PHE A 117 16.63 -21.97 -2.95
N GLY A 118 15.70 -22.04 -3.92
CA GLY A 118 15.38 -23.29 -4.63
C GLY A 118 16.59 -23.92 -5.33
N ARG A 119 17.50 -23.09 -5.89
CA ARG A 119 18.78 -23.59 -6.47
C ARG A 119 19.72 -24.17 -5.41
N LEU A 120 19.56 -23.77 -4.15
CA LEU A 120 20.31 -24.32 -3.02
C LEU A 120 19.59 -25.52 -2.37
N GLY A 121 18.48 -25.98 -2.95
CA GLY A 121 17.71 -27.13 -2.46
C GLY A 121 16.73 -26.80 -1.33
N PHE A 122 16.39 -25.52 -1.12
CA PHE A 122 15.31 -25.16 -0.21
C PHE A 122 13.96 -25.33 -0.88
N THR A 123 12.98 -25.79 -0.12
CA THR A 123 11.57 -25.82 -0.50
C THR A 123 10.80 -24.72 0.21
N VAL A 124 9.66 -24.32 -0.35
CA VAL A 124 8.79 -23.32 0.30
C VAL A 124 7.85 -24.06 1.24
N ALA A 125 7.83 -23.62 2.49
CA ALA A 125 6.86 -24.07 3.49
C ALA A 125 5.92 -22.92 3.86
N ASP A 126 4.63 -23.23 4.02
CA ASP A 126 3.59 -22.29 4.39
C ASP A 126 2.99 -22.66 5.75
N GLY A 127 2.34 -21.68 6.40
CA GLY A 127 1.67 -21.88 7.68
C GLY A 127 0.69 -20.76 8.00
N PRO A 128 -0.16 -20.96 9.04
CA PRO A 128 -1.22 -20.03 9.38
C PRO A 128 -0.68 -18.69 9.90
N GLU A 129 -1.41 -17.60 9.63
CA GLU A 129 -1.14 -16.27 10.21
C GLU A 129 -1.60 -16.19 11.67
N LEU A 130 -2.66 -16.92 12.02
CA LEU A 130 -3.14 -17.06 13.39
C LEU A 130 -2.42 -18.25 14.05
N GLU A 131 -1.66 -17.96 15.09
CA GLU A 131 -0.77 -18.91 15.73
C GLU A 131 -1.05 -19.04 17.23
N ASN A 132 -0.54 -20.13 17.81
CA ASN A 132 -0.54 -20.32 19.25
C ASN A 132 0.76 -19.80 19.88
N ARG A 133 0.70 -19.51 21.18
CA ARG A 133 1.84 -19.05 21.98
C ARG A 133 3.03 -20.01 21.90
N PHE A 134 2.76 -21.31 21.89
CA PHE A 134 3.82 -22.32 21.87
C PHE A 134 4.71 -22.17 20.64
N ASN A 135 4.12 -22.17 19.44
CA ASN A 135 4.87 -22.08 18.20
C ASN A 135 5.55 -20.73 18.00
N ASN A 136 4.89 -19.62 18.42
CA ASN A 136 5.40 -18.28 18.15
C ASN A 136 6.45 -17.82 19.17
N PHE A 137 6.45 -18.39 20.37
CA PHE A 137 7.34 -17.95 21.45
C PHE A 137 8.02 -19.11 22.19
N THR A 138 7.28 -20.02 22.80
CA THR A 138 7.84 -21.03 23.69
C THR A 138 8.83 -21.96 22.97
N ALA A 139 8.43 -22.51 21.83
CA ALA A 139 9.28 -23.38 21.02
C ALA A 139 10.50 -22.65 20.41
N LEU A 140 10.43 -21.33 20.34
CA LEU A 140 11.52 -20.44 19.91
C LEU A 140 12.33 -19.90 21.11
N ASN A 141 12.26 -20.59 22.25
CA ASN A 141 13.03 -20.26 23.45
C ASN A 141 12.83 -18.81 23.94
N THR A 142 11.69 -18.20 23.62
CA THR A 142 11.33 -16.86 24.09
C THR A 142 10.63 -16.97 25.45
N PRO A 143 11.21 -16.43 26.54
CA PRO A 143 10.65 -16.60 27.88
C PRO A 143 9.33 -15.84 28.05
N PRO A 144 8.43 -16.26 28.96
CA PRO A 144 7.10 -15.67 29.14
C PRO A 144 7.09 -14.16 29.45
N HIS A 145 8.18 -13.63 30.02
CA HIS A 145 8.32 -12.22 30.38
C HIS A 145 9.08 -11.40 29.34
N HIS A 146 9.34 -11.97 28.17
CA HIS A 146 10.02 -11.24 27.11
C HIS A 146 9.11 -10.11 26.58
N PRO A 147 9.64 -8.88 26.36
CA PRO A 147 8.82 -7.74 25.90
C PRO A 147 8.00 -8.02 24.66
N SER A 148 8.51 -8.81 23.71
CA SER A 148 7.79 -9.19 22.49
C SER A 148 6.48 -9.96 22.74
N GLN A 149 6.25 -10.48 23.95
CA GLN A 149 4.99 -11.13 24.34
C GLN A 149 3.98 -10.16 24.95
N ASP A 150 4.37 -8.88 25.16
CA ASP A 150 3.45 -7.89 25.68
C ASP A 150 2.33 -7.59 24.67
N ARG A 151 1.16 -7.27 25.22
CA ARG A 151 0.00 -6.86 24.41
C ARG A 151 0.20 -5.52 23.70
N THR A 152 1.20 -4.75 24.08
CA THR A 152 1.62 -3.53 23.38
C THR A 152 2.34 -3.82 22.07
N ASP A 153 3.04 -4.94 21.96
CA ASP A 153 3.88 -5.29 20.81
C ASP A 153 3.25 -6.36 19.92
N THR A 154 2.38 -7.21 20.48
CA THR A 154 1.78 -8.36 19.81
C THR A 154 0.25 -8.26 19.75
N PHE A 155 -0.35 -8.67 18.62
CA PHE A 155 -1.80 -8.76 18.46
C PHE A 155 -2.31 -10.10 19.00
N TRP A 156 -2.82 -10.10 20.22
CA TRP A 156 -3.41 -11.25 20.90
C TRP A 156 -4.92 -11.29 20.69
N PHE A 157 -5.46 -12.45 20.35
CA PHE A 157 -6.90 -12.72 20.35
C PHE A 157 -7.38 -13.19 21.75
N ASN A 158 -6.58 -14.03 22.39
CA ASN A 158 -6.76 -14.49 23.75
C ASN A 158 -5.38 -14.79 24.37
N ASP A 159 -5.33 -15.48 25.50
CA ASP A 159 -4.07 -15.75 26.21
C ASP A 159 -3.15 -16.76 25.51
N ASP A 160 -3.64 -17.50 24.53
CA ASP A 160 -2.88 -18.51 23.79
C ASP A 160 -2.82 -18.27 22.29
N CYS A 161 -3.71 -17.46 21.72
CA CYS A 161 -3.84 -17.26 20.29
C CYS A 161 -3.51 -15.83 19.87
N LEU A 162 -2.68 -15.66 18.85
CA LEU A 162 -2.15 -14.38 18.39
C LEU A 162 -1.96 -14.35 16.87
N LEU A 163 -1.80 -13.16 16.30
CA LEU A 163 -1.23 -13.01 14.97
C LEU A 163 0.29 -13.17 15.04
N ARG A 164 0.86 -14.05 14.23
CA ARG A 164 2.30 -14.36 14.26
C ARG A 164 3.15 -13.11 14.08
N THR A 165 4.15 -12.94 14.93
CA THR A 165 5.07 -11.79 14.91
C THR A 165 6.27 -12.00 14.00
N GLN A 166 6.44 -13.23 13.50
CA GLN A 166 7.52 -13.72 12.64
C GLN A 166 7.04 -14.96 11.89
N THR A 167 7.78 -15.41 10.87
CA THR A 167 7.45 -16.65 10.16
C THR A 167 8.13 -17.89 10.77
N SER A 168 8.91 -17.76 11.84
CA SER A 168 9.55 -18.85 12.59
C SER A 168 8.58 -19.96 13.07
N PRO A 169 7.30 -19.67 13.41
CA PRO A 169 6.34 -20.75 13.72
C PRO A 169 6.21 -21.79 12.61
N VAL A 170 6.37 -21.39 11.35
CA VAL A 170 6.34 -22.33 10.22
C VAL A 170 7.54 -23.28 10.27
N GLN A 171 8.72 -22.79 10.71
CA GLN A 171 9.90 -23.63 10.91
C GLN A 171 9.63 -24.66 12.01
N ILE A 172 9.04 -24.25 13.13
CA ILE A 172 8.65 -25.15 14.25
C ILE A 172 7.68 -26.23 13.74
N ARG A 173 6.62 -25.83 13.03
CA ARG A 173 5.64 -26.76 12.46
C ARG A 173 6.29 -27.74 11.48
N THR A 174 7.22 -27.25 10.66
CA THR A 174 7.94 -28.08 9.69
C THR A 174 8.82 -29.11 10.38
N MET A 175 9.55 -28.72 11.43
CA MET A 175 10.38 -29.64 12.22
C MET A 175 9.53 -30.68 12.97
N MET A 176 8.38 -30.29 13.51
CA MET A 176 7.46 -31.24 14.18
C MET A 176 6.85 -32.25 13.22
N ALA A 177 6.62 -31.86 11.96
CA ALA A 177 5.99 -32.72 10.94
C ALA A 177 6.97 -33.62 10.17
N ASN A 178 8.26 -33.32 10.20
CA ASN A 178 9.27 -33.99 9.40
C ASN A 178 10.43 -34.51 10.27
N LYS A 179 11.34 -35.22 9.65
CA LYS A 179 12.63 -35.62 10.22
C LYS A 179 13.76 -34.95 9.44
N PRO A 180 14.95 -34.75 10.04
CA PRO A 180 16.11 -34.28 9.28
C PRO A 180 16.42 -35.19 8.06
N PRO A 181 16.97 -34.65 6.96
CA PRO A 181 17.29 -33.25 6.77
C PRO A 181 16.06 -32.39 6.45
N VAL A 182 16.01 -31.17 7.01
CA VAL A 182 14.98 -30.15 6.70
C VAL A 182 15.65 -28.93 6.10
N ARG A 183 15.16 -28.47 4.94
CA ARG A 183 15.69 -27.30 4.27
C ARG A 183 14.54 -26.54 3.64
N VAL A 184 14.10 -25.46 4.32
CA VAL A 184 12.89 -24.71 3.95
C VAL A 184 13.10 -23.20 4.02
N ILE A 185 12.35 -22.47 3.20
CA ILE A 185 12.08 -21.05 3.38
C ILE A 185 10.59 -20.86 3.66
N CYS A 186 10.28 -19.91 4.51
CA CYS A 186 8.93 -19.64 5.01
C CYS A 186 8.55 -18.19 4.71
N PRO A 187 8.10 -17.87 3.48
CA PRO A 187 7.57 -16.54 3.18
C PRO A 187 6.19 -16.37 3.81
N GLY A 188 5.90 -15.17 4.29
CA GLY A 188 4.56 -14.91 4.80
C GLY A 188 4.42 -13.54 5.47
N ARG A 189 3.16 -13.16 5.70
CA ARG A 189 2.84 -11.96 6.47
C ARG A 189 3.10 -12.15 7.95
N THR A 190 3.51 -11.06 8.58
CA THR A 190 3.78 -10.96 10.01
C THR A 190 3.16 -9.68 10.57
N PHE A 191 2.89 -9.67 11.86
CA PHE A 191 2.09 -8.63 12.49
C PHE A 191 2.76 -8.17 13.79
N ARG A 192 3.03 -6.87 13.91
CA ARG A 192 3.55 -6.23 15.12
C ARG A 192 2.79 -4.94 15.38
N ARG A 193 2.60 -4.58 16.63
CA ARG A 193 1.89 -3.34 16.98
C ARG A 193 2.76 -2.08 16.83
N ASP A 194 3.61 -2.08 15.83
CA ASP A 194 4.46 -0.93 15.51
C ASP A 194 3.62 0.24 14.98
N THR A 195 4.02 1.45 15.34
CA THR A 195 3.47 2.66 14.73
C THR A 195 3.94 2.75 13.28
N THR A 196 3.00 2.93 12.36
CA THR A 196 3.32 3.03 10.93
C THR A 196 4.07 4.33 10.62
N ASP A 197 5.28 4.19 10.08
CA ASP A 197 6.12 5.29 9.61
C ASP A 197 6.71 4.98 8.21
N ALA A 198 7.74 5.70 7.78
CA ALA A 198 8.40 5.47 6.49
C ALA A 198 9.16 4.14 6.40
N THR A 199 9.42 3.47 7.53
CA THR A 199 10.24 2.26 7.64
C THR A 199 9.57 1.09 8.34
N HIS A 200 8.45 1.33 9.03
CA HIS A 200 7.70 0.34 9.79
C HIS A 200 6.24 0.30 9.35
N SER A 201 5.67 -0.89 9.40
CA SER A 201 4.25 -1.15 9.20
C SER A 201 3.79 -2.22 10.19
N ALA A 202 2.57 -2.08 10.73
CA ALA A 202 1.99 -3.07 11.62
C ALA A 202 1.77 -4.44 10.95
N ASN A 203 1.70 -4.47 9.63
CA ASN A 203 1.62 -5.65 8.79
C ASN A 203 2.73 -5.58 7.74
N PHE A 204 3.60 -6.55 7.70
CA PHE A 204 4.71 -6.65 6.77
C PHE A 204 5.01 -8.11 6.42
N HIS A 205 5.91 -8.35 5.47
CA HIS A 205 6.26 -9.70 5.04
C HIS A 205 7.67 -10.06 5.49
N GLN A 206 7.82 -11.28 5.94
CA GLN A 206 9.14 -11.89 6.21
C GLN A 206 9.35 -13.11 5.32
N ILE A 207 10.60 -13.40 5.06
CA ILE A 207 11.05 -14.71 4.60
C ILE A 207 12.08 -15.18 5.60
N GLU A 208 11.79 -16.32 6.23
CA GLU A 208 12.75 -16.99 7.08
C GLU A 208 13.18 -18.29 6.44
N GLY A 209 14.42 -18.68 6.69
CA GLY A 209 14.97 -19.94 6.20
C GLY A 209 15.50 -20.78 7.33
N LEU A 210 15.33 -22.08 7.19
CA LEU A 210 15.84 -23.10 8.13
C LEU A 210 16.54 -24.20 7.33
N TYR A 211 17.74 -24.55 7.76
CA TYR A 211 18.41 -25.77 7.36
C TYR A 211 18.90 -26.52 8.58
N VAL A 212 18.47 -27.77 8.70
CA VAL A 212 18.89 -28.69 9.76
C VAL A 212 19.27 -30.03 9.12
N ASP A 213 20.36 -30.61 9.58
CA ASP A 213 20.81 -31.94 9.13
C ASP A 213 21.31 -32.76 10.33
N GLU A 214 21.47 -34.07 10.12
CA GLU A 214 22.04 -34.96 11.12
C GLU A 214 23.54 -34.71 11.25
N THR A 215 24.01 -34.49 12.48
CA THR A 215 25.42 -34.20 12.77
C THR A 215 26.37 -35.31 12.28
N ALA A 216 25.91 -36.56 12.35
CA ALA A 216 26.65 -37.75 11.90
C ALA A 216 26.84 -37.79 10.37
N THR A 217 25.85 -37.23 9.60
CA THR A 217 25.88 -37.21 8.15
C THR A 217 26.60 -35.97 7.62
N LYS A 218 26.19 -34.79 8.10
CA LYS A 218 26.75 -33.50 7.71
C LYS A 218 26.56 -32.47 8.83
N PRO A 219 27.58 -32.22 9.66
CA PRO A 219 27.49 -31.17 10.66
C PRO A 219 27.32 -29.79 9.96
N VAL A 220 26.22 -29.12 10.29
CA VAL A 220 25.92 -27.79 9.76
C VAL A 220 26.66 -26.73 10.59
N SER A 221 27.27 -25.77 9.94
CA SER A 221 28.14 -24.78 10.57
C SER A 221 27.73 -23.34 10.29
N LEU A 222 28.24 -22.40 11.08
CA LEU A 222 28.09 -20.97 10.83
C LEU A 222 28.74 -20.56 9.47
N ALA A 223 29.74 -21.27 8.99
CA ALA A 223 30.34 -21.03 7.69
C ALA A 223 29.35 -21.36 6.55
N ASP A 224 28.55 -22.42 6.70
CA ASP A 224 27.51 -22.76 5.73
C ASP A 224 26.46 -21.64 5.67
N LEU A 225 25.99 -21.14 6.82
CA LEU A 225 25.06 -20.01 6.91
C LEU A 225 25.62 -18.77 6.22
N LYS A 226 26.88 -18.41 6.52
CA LYS A 226 27.53 -17.26 5.89
C LYS A 226 27.62 -17.38 4.37
N SER A 227 27.94 -18.58 3.88
CA SER A 227 28.05 -18.86 2.45
C SER A 227 26.71 -18.73 1.74
N VAL A 228 25.64 -19.25 2.32
CA VAL A 228 24.27 -19.17 1.78
C VAL A 228 23.79 -17.72 1.73
N LEU A 229 24.01 -16.94 2.79
CA LEU A 229 23.60 -15.55 2.83
C LEU A 229 24.44 -14.64 1.91
N ALA A 230 25.73 -14.93 1.77
CA ALA A 230 26.58 -14.23 0.79
C ALA A 230 26.16 -14.53 -0.66
N TYR A 231 25.81 -15.78 -0.95
CA TYR A 231 25.24 -16.16 -2.25
C TYR A 231 23.90 -15.44 -2.51
N PHE A 232 22.99 -15.48 -1.54
CA PHE A 232 21.70 -14.76 -1.65
C PHE A 232 21.90 -13.26 -1.93
N ALA A 233 22.81 -12.62 -1.18
CA ALA A 233 23.07 -11.20 -1.36
C ALA A 233 23.54 -10.87 -2.79
N LYS A 234 24.43 -11.66 -3.35
CA LYS A 234 24.92 -11.48 -4.73
C LYS A 234 23.85 -11.70 -5.78
N GLU A 235 23.09 -12.78 -5.67
CA GLU A 235 22.02 -13.09 -6.63
C GLU A 235 20.91 -12.03 -6.58
N MET A 236 20.58 -11.50 -5.39
CA MET A 236 19.49 -10.52 -5.19
C MET A 236 19.91 -9.09 -5.55
N MET A 237 21.13 -8.68 -5.18
CA MET A 237 21.60 -7.29 -5.26
C MET A 237 22.73 -7.06 -6.29
N GLY A 238 23.26 -8.14 -6.87
CA GLY A 238 24.36 -8.10 -7.84
C GLY A 238 25.75 -8.31 -7.21
N ASP A 239 26.75 -8.58 -8.05
CA ASP A 239 28.10 -9.01 -7.65
C ASP A 239 28.89 -7.98 -6.82
N SER A 240 28.52 -6.71 -6.89
CA SER A 240 29.22 -5.64 -6.15
C SER A 240 28.86 -5.56 -4.67
N VAL A 241 27.83 -6.31 -4.22
CA VAL A 241 27.41 -6.31 -2.82
C VAL A 241 28.41 -7.07 -1.96
N THR A 242 28.75 -6.49 -0.81
CA THR A 242 29.50 -7.16 0.25
C THR A 242 28.62 -7.39 1.45
N VAL A 243 28.87 -8.48 2.17
CA VAL A 243 28.09 -8.88 3.35
C VAL A 243 28.97 -8.78 4.59
N ARG A 244 28.42 -8.19 5.64
CA ARG A 244 29.07 -8.11 6.95
C ARG A 244 28.18 -8.81 7.97
N PHE A 245 28.80 -9.59 8.84
CA PHE A 245 28.15 -10.28 9.95
C PHE A 245 28.59 -9.64 11.25
N ARG A 246 27.63 -9.19 12.06
CA ARG A 246 27.88 -8.60 13.39
C ARG A 246 27.30 -9.52 14.45
N PRO A 247 28.05 -9.86 15.53
CA PRO A 247 27.48 -10.58 16.65
C PRO A 247 26.23 -9.89 17.20
N HIS A 248 25.22 -10.67 17.48
CA HIS A 248 23.96 -10.22 18.09
C HIS A 248 23.39 -11.29 18.99
N PHE A 249 22.28 -11.03 19.65
CA PHE A 249 21.56 -12.00 20.47
C PHE A 249 20.13 -12.20 19.97
N PHE A 250 19.75 -13.46 19.74
CA PHE A 250 18.37 -13.87 19.56
C PHE A 250 18.09 -15.09 20.44
N PRO A 251 16.88 -15.22 21.07
CA PRO A 251 16.63 -16.30 22.01
C PRO A 251 16.64 -17.69 21.38
N PHE A 252 16.45 -17.80 20.08
CA PHE A 252 16.32 -19.06 19.32
C PHE A 252 17.56 -19.44 18.51
N THR A 253 18.63 -18.64 18.57
CA THR A 253 19.91 -18.93 17.88
C THR A 253 21.12 -18.65 18.76
N GLU A 254 22.18 -19.50 18.65
CA GLU A 254 23.45 -19.35 19.33
C GLU A 254 24.54 -20.08 18.52
N PRO A 255 25.59 -19.41 18.01
CA PRO A 255 25.75 -17.95 17.97
C PRO A 255 24.78 -17.27 17.02
N SER A 256 24.42 -16.02 17.38
CA SER A 256 23.53 -15.18 16.57
C SER A 256 24.32 -14.05 15.90
N VAL A 257 23.88 -13.65 14.72
CA VAL A 257 24.47 -12.55 13.96
C VAL A 257 23.38 -11.70 13.28
N GLU A 258 23.62 -10.41 13.24
CA GLU A 258 22.97 -9.50 12.28
C GLU A 258 23.76 -9.47 10.98
N VAL A 259 23.03 -9.34 9.87
CA VAL A 259 23.58 -9.39 8.52
C VAL A 259 23.36 -8.05 7.84
N ASP A 260 24.43 -7.37 7.53
CA ASP A 260 24.40 -6.11 6.83
C ASP A 260 24.87 -6.29 5.38
N PHE A 261 24.20 -5.62 4.45
CA PHE A 261 24.67 -5.48 3.08
C PHE A 261 25.32 -4.10 2.89
N SER A 262 26.37 -4.05 2.06
CA SER A 262 26.92 -2.76 1.66
C SER A 262 25.84 -1.94 0.93
N CYS A 263 25.75 -0.65 1.27
CA CYS A 263 24.75 0.22 0.70
C CYS A 263 24.91 0.32 -0.83
N HIS A 264 23.86 -0.06 -1.56
CA HIS A 264 23.87 -0.09 -3.03
C HIS A 264 23.94 1.33 -3.64
N VAL A 265 23.43 2.35 -2.92
CA VAL A 265 23.42 3.75 -3.39
C VAL A 265 24.82 4.35 -3.34
N CYS A 266 25.50 4.27 -2.20
CA CYS A 266 26.83 4.87 -2.00
C CYS A 266 27.98 3.89 -2.13
N LYS A 267 27.71 2.61 -2.38
CA LYS A 267 28.73 1.54 -2.50
C LYS A 267 29.69 1.51 -1.30
N GLY A 268 29.11 1.65 -0.10
CA GLY A 268 29.87 1.63 1.15
C GLY A 268 30.49 2.96 1.59
N LYS A 269 30.37 4.05 0.82
CA LYS A 269 31.01 5.34 1.13
C LYS A 269 30.28 6.16 2.21
N GLY A 270 29.02 5.83 2.49
CA GLY A 270 28.14 6.61 3.37
C GLY A 270 27.22 7.55 2.57
N CYS A 271 25.92 7.56 2.91
CA CYS A 271 24.91 8.47 2.35
C CYS A 271 23.72 8.57 3.31
N SER A 272 22.75 9.42 2.99
CA SER A 272 21.52 9.58 3.79
C SER A 272 20.73 8.27 3.95
N VAL A 273 20.68 7.42 2.92
CA VAL A 273 19.96 6.13 2.94
C VAL A 273 20.53 5.17 3.98
N CYS A 274 21.85 5.06 4.08
CA CYS A 274 22.53 4.21 5.06
C CYS A 274 22.90 4.97 6.34
N LYS A 275 22.40 6.19 6.56
CA LYS A 275 22.70 7.05 7.70
C LYS A 275 24.23 7.21 7.89
N GLN A 276 24.95 7.46 6.80
CA GLN A 276 26.41 7.63 6.71
C GLN A 276 27.25 6.41 7.10
N SER A 277 26.64 5.26 7.41
CA SER A 277 27.35 4.06 7.84
C SER A 277 28.01 3.28 6.70
N GLY A 278 27.54 3.43 5.47
CA GLY A 278 27.90 2.60 4.32
C GLY A 278 27.23 1.22 4.30
N TRP A 279 26.49 0.84 5.34
CA TRP A 279 25.88 -0.48 5.53
C TRP A 279 24.39 -0.36 5.81
N ILE A 280 23.63 -1.37 5.39
CA ILE A 280 22.18 -1.48 5.63
C ILE A 280 21.95 -2.85 6.26
N GLU A 281 21.40 -2.86 7.46
CA GLU A 281 20.94 -4.07 8.12
C GLU A 281 19.77 -4.69 7.35
N VAL A 282 19.89 -5.98 7.03
CA VAL A 282 18.91 -6.68 6.17
C VAL A 282 18.30 -7.87 6.89
N ALA A 283 19.08 -8.64 7.66
CA ALA A 283 18.65 -9.92 8.21
C ALA A 283 19.22 -10.17 9.62
N GLY A 284 18.48 -10.96 10.39
CA GLY A 284 18.98 -11.69 11.55
C GLY A 284 19.24 -13.16 11.17
N ALA A 285 20.28 -13.76 11.73
CA ALA A 285 20.62 -15.15 11.45
C ALA A 285 21.39 -15.79 12.61
N GLY A 286 21.52 -17.11 12.61
CA GLY A 286 22.34 -17.82 13.60
C GLY A 286 22.23 -19.33 13.51
N MET A 287 23.03 -20.01 14.32
CA MET A 287 22.87 -21.44 14.51
C MET A 287 21.66 -21.67 15.41
N VAL A 288 20.84 -22.67 15.11
CA VAL A 288 19.64 -22.97 15.89
C VAL A 288 20.03 -23.39 17.32
N ASP A 289 19.42 -22.74 18.31
CA ASP A 289 19.67 -23.07 19.72
C ASP A 289 19.23 -24.52 20.02
N PRO A 290 20.02 -25.32 20.75
CA PRO A 290 19.70 -26.69 21.09
C PRO A 290 18.33 -26.88 21.77
N ARG A 291 17.86 -25.89 22.53
CA ARG A 291 16.55 -25.91 23.19
C ARG A 291 15.38 -25.88 22.21
N VAL A 292 15.55 -25.24 21.03
CA VAL A 292 14.55 -25.27 19.96
C VAL A 292 14.35 -26.69 19.45
N PHE A 293 15.44 -27.45 19.25
CA PHE A 293 15.35 -28.88 18.87
C PHE A 293 14.65 -29.72 19.92
N GLN A 294 14.93 -29.48 21.21
CA GLN A 294 14.24 -30.16 22.30
C GLN A 294 12.73 -29.91 22.27
N HIS A 295 12.30 -28.67 22.02
CA HIS A 295 10.88 -28.34 21.96
C HIS A 295 10.12 -29.02 20.79
N VAL A 296 10.81 -29.37 19.70
CA VAL A 296 10.22 -30.14 18.62
C VAL A 296 10.45 -31.64 18.70
N GLY A 297 11.01 -32.10 19.83
CA GLY A 297 11.22 -33.54 20.11
C GLY A 297 12.45 -34.14 19.43
N TRP A 298 13.41 -33.33 19.00
CA TRP A 298 14.65 -33.79 18.40
C TRP A 298 15.80 -33.79 19.41
N ASP A 299 16.71 -34.75 19.28
CA ASP A 299 17.92 -34.85 20.11
C ASP A 299 18.96 -33.82 19.62
N PRO A 300 19.27 -32.77 20.39
CA PRO A 300 20.18 -31.71 19.98
C PRO A 300 21.63 -32.17 19.74
N GLU A 301 22.03 -33.32 20.28
CA GLU A 301 23.37 -33.90 20.03
C GLU A 301 23.47 -34.56 18.66
N LYS A 302 22.31 -34.90 18.07
CA LYS A 302 22.25 -35.61 16.78
C LYS A 302 21.95 -34.68 15.59
N VAL A 303 21.57 -33.43 15.82
CA VAL A 303 21.22 -32.48 14.76
C VAL A 303 21.96 -31.18 14.94
N SER A 304 22.24 -30.52 13.82
CA SER A 304 22.74 -29.17 13.79
C SER A 304 22.08 -28.40 12.65
N GLY A 305 21.91 -27.09 12.81
CA GLY A 305 21.23 -26.31 11.81
C GLY A 305 21.43 -24.81 12.01
N TYR A 306 21.05 -24.07 10.99
CA TYR A 306 21.01 -22.61 11.04
C TYR A 306 19.63 -22.10 10.60
N ALA A 307 19.32 -20.89 11.09
CA ALA A 307 18.16 -20.13 10.66
C ALA A 307 18.55 -18.71 10.30
N PHE A 308 17.77 -18.08 9.43
CA PHE A 308 17.90 -16.67 9.06
C PHE A 308 16.51 -16.08 8.74
N GLY A 309 16.39 -14.76 8.84
CA GLY A 309 15.13 -14.08 8.50
C GLY A 309 15.36 -12.64 8.08
N PHE A 310 14.58 -12.17 7.11
CA PHE A 310 14.61 -10.79 6.63
C PHE A 310 13.22 -10.30 6.21
N GLY A 311 13.04 -8.97 6.29
CA GLY A 311 11.84 -8.30 5.81
C GLY A 311 11.85 -8.17 4.28
N VAL A 312 10.78 -8.60 3.63
CA VAL A 312 10.62 -8.54 2.17
C VAL A 312 10.56 -7.08 1.70
N GLU A 313 9.87 -6.23 2.46
CA GLU A 313 9.79 -4.78 2.19
C GLU A 313 11.17 -4.14 2.22
N ARG A 314 12.01 -4.54 3.18
CA ARG A 314 13.37 -4.01 3.30
C ARG A 314 14.20 -4.32 2.06
N ILE A 315 14.12 -5.56 1.57
CA ILE A 315 14.77 -5.97 0.31
C ILE A 315 14.21 -5.19 -0.88
N ALA A 316 12.87 -5.07 -0.98
CA ALA A 316 12.22 -4.34 -2.07
C ALA A 316 12.60 -2.86 -2.07
N MET A 317 12.58 -2.20 -0.90
CA MET A 317 12.98 -0.80 -0.75
C MET A 317 14.42 -0.58 -1.20
N ILE A 318 15.34 -1.46 -0.80
CA ILE A 318 16.75 -1.39 -1.20
C ILE A 318 16.88 -1.63 -2.72
N LYS A 319 16.28 -2.70 -3.24
CA LYS A 319 16.42 -3.13 -4.63
C LYS A 319 15.85 -2.12 -5.62
N TYR A 320 14.70 -1.54 -5.31
CA TYR A 320 13.97 -0.63 -6.21
C TYR A 320 14.12 0.85 -5.85
N GLY A 321 14.88 1.18 -4.81
CA GLY A 321 15.09 2.57 -4.37
C GLY A 321 13.83 3.23 -3.80
N ILE A 322 12.95 2.46 -3.14
CA ILE A 322 11.70 2.94 -2.57
C ILE A 322 12.00 3.62 -1.22
N PRO A 323 11.70 4.91 -1.04
CA PRO A 323 12.08 5.65 0.16
C PRO A 323 11.12 5.43 1.34
N ASP A 324 9.90 4.95 1.08
CA ASP A 324 8.84 4.86 2.07
C ASP A 324 8.07 3.55 1.91
N ILE A 325 8.00 2.76 2.99
CA ILE A 325 7.32 1.45 3.02
C ILE A 325 5.83 1.57 2.69
N ARG A 326 5.18 2.69 3.00
CA ARG A 326 3.75 2.92 2.77
C ARG A 326 3.38 2.84 1.30
N TRP A 327 4.27 3.22 0.38
CA TRP A 327 4.04 3.13 -1.06
C TRP A 327 3.80 1.68 -1.53
N LEU A 328 4.33 0.71 -0.81
CA LEU A 328 4.09 -0.71 -1.10
C LEU A 328 2.67 -1.16 -0.75
N TYR A 329 1.92 -0.37 0.04
CA TYR A 329 0.59 -0.70 0.54
C TYR A 329 -0.52 0.24 0.04
N GLU A 330 -0.16 1.42 -0.48
CA GLU A 330 -1.11 2.39 -1.02
C GLU A 330 -1.74 1.95 -2.34
N ASN A 331 -1.14 0.98 -3.01
CA ASN A 331 -1.62 0.40 -4.28
C ASN A 331 -1.80 1.43 -5.41
N ASP A 332 -0.97 2.48 -5.44
CA ASP A 332 -0.98 3.48 -6.51
C ASP A 332 -0.46 2.86 -7.82
N VAL A 333 -1.35 2.76 -8.81
CA VAL A 333 -1.03 2.17 -10.13
C VAL A 333 0.11 2.91 -10.83
N ARG A 334 0.25 4.23 -10.62
CA ARG A 334 1.33 5.04 -11.21
C ARG A 334 2.69 4.63 -10.64
N PHE A 335 2.74 4.34 -9.35
CA PHE A 335 3.93 3.82 -8.68
C PHE A 335 4.26 2.39 -9.16
N LEU A 336 3.25 1.51 -9.16
CA LEU A 336 3.46 0.12 -9.58
C LEU A 336 3.96 0.01 -11.02
N ASN A 337 3.41 0.82 -11.94
CA ASN A 337 3.83 0.83 -13.35
C ASN A 337 5.28 1.28 -13.58
N GLN A 338 5.89 2.04 -12.65
CA GLN A 338 7.30 2.44 -12.74
C GLN A 338 8.26 1.27 -12.46
N LEU A 339 7.76 0.23 -11.81
CA LEU A 339 8.55 -0.93 -11.38
C LEU A 339 8.33 -2.17 -12.28
N GLY A 340 7.53 -2.01 -13.34
CA GLY A 340 7.15 -3.05 -14.31
C GLY A 340 8.22 -3.45 -15.30
#